data_261dedb3af6c740806248f9e579f02fc
#
_entry.id   261dedb3af6c740806248f9e579f02fc
#
_cell.length_a   1.000
_cell.length_b   1.000
_cell.length_c   1.000
_cell.angle_alpha   90.00
_cell.angle_beta   90.00
_cell.angle_gamma   90.00
#
_symmetry.space_group_name_H-M   'P 1'
#
loop_
_entity.id
_entity.type
_entity.pdbx_description
1 polymer ?
#
loop_
_entity_poly.entity_id
_entity_poly.type
_entity_poly.pdbx_seq_one_letter_code
_entity_poly.pdbx_strand_id
1 'polypeptide(L)'
;MSFKVSCKIHILCFLLAYIFCYIQIDNISNVFVDLVTNYKIFRLTDIYFIDIIIAILVLTIPITLLHEIIHGIAYSLFGGKVKFGFKGIYAYTQEISGVILHRTKFVLILLSPVTFISLAMLLIQNSIGSVIFLLNLLGSTGDIIMAMYLVKSNSNSYIKDREYGFDII
;
A
#
# COMPACT_ATOMS: atom_id res chain seq x y z
N MET A 1 18.70 -2.58 -16.88
CA MET A 1 18.29 -3.72 -15.99
C MET A 1 16.83 -3.56 -15.66
N SER A 2 16.01 -4.62 -15.66
CA SER A 2 14.54 -4.50 -15.42
C SER A 2 14.12 -5.25 -14.16
N PHE A 3 13.27 -4.63 -13.37
CA PHE A 3 12.56 -5.28 -12.26
C PHE A 3 11.16 -5.67 -12.73
N LYS A 4 10.82 -6.96 -12.61
CA LYS A 4 9.51 -7.46 -13.03
C LYS A 4 8.75 -7.95 -11.81
N VAL A 5 7.55 -7.41 -11.61
CA VAL A 5 6.61 -7.91 -10.61
C VAL A 5 6.11 -9.28 -11.09
N SER A 6 6.60 -10.32 -10.45
CA SER A 6 6.31 -11.72 -10.80
C SER A 6 5.50 -12.38 -9.67
N CYS A 7 4.96 -13.56 -9.92
CA CYS A 7 4.28 -14.35 -8.90
C CYS A 7 5.16 -14.57 -7.65
N LYS A 8 6.48 -14.69 -7.81
CA LYS A 8 7.42 -14.81 -6.69
C LYS A 8 7.42 -13.57 -5.78
N ILE A 9 7.31 -12.36 -6.37
CA ILE A 9 7.22 -11.12 -5.62
C ILE A 9 5.91 -11.07 -4.84
N HIS A 10 4.79 -11.44 -5.45
CA HIS A 10 3.51 -11.51 -4.73
C HIS A 10 3.56 -12.50 -3.57
N ILE A 11 4.13 -13.69 -3.78
CA ILE A 11 4.32 -14.67 -2.69
C ILE A 11 5.18 -14.07 -1.57
N LEU A 12 6.26 -13.37 -1.91
CA LEU A 12 7.10 -12.70 -0.91
C LEU A 12 6.33 -11.63 -0.13
N CYS A 13 5.52 -10.80 -0.81
CA CYS A 13 4.66 -9.80 -0.16
C CYS A 13 3.70 -10.47 0.83
N PHE A 14 3.00 -11.53 0.40
CA PHE A 14 2.08 -12.27 1.26
C PHE A 14 2.79 -12.92 2.47
N LEU A 15 3.98 -13.48 2.26
CA LEU A 15 4.78 -14.09 3.33
C LEU A 15 5.20 -13.04 4.37
N LEU A 16 5.68 -11.88 3.93
CA LEU A 16 6.06 -10.79 4.83
C LEU A 16 4.85 -10.25 5.59
N ALA A 17 3.72 -10.03 4.91
CA ALA A 17 2.48 -9.62 5.54
C ALA A 17 1.99 -10.65 6.57
N TYR A 18 2.05 -11.93 6.23
CA TYR A 18 1.67 -13.02 7.13
C TYR A 18 2.56 -13.07 8.38
N ILE A 19 3.90 -13.01 8.20
CA ILE A 19 4.85 -13.01 9.32
C ILE A 19 4.60 -11.79 10.23
N PHE A 20 4.38 -10.62 9.65
CA PHE A 20 4.06 -9.42 10.42
C PHE A 20 2.77 -9.59 11.22
N CYS A 21 1.69 -10.06 10.58
CA CYS A 21 0.42 -10.31 11.27
C CYS A 21 0.56 -11.37 12.35
N TYR A 22 1.33 -12.43 12.12
CA TYR A 22 1.55 -13.48 13.10
C TYR A 22 2.29 -12.96 14.35
N ILE A 23 3.34 -12.14 14.17
CA ILE A 23 4.09 -11.55 15.29
C ILE A 23 3.21 -10.57 16.09
N GLN A 24 2.29 -9.87 15.43
CA GLN A 24 1.45 -8.84 16.04
C GLN A 24 0.01 -9.32 16.31
N ILE A 25 -0.23 -10.65 16.34
CA ILE A 25 -1.60 -11.20 16.33
C ILE A 25 -2.46 -10.69 17.49
N ASP A 26 -1.89 -10.59 18.72
CA ASP A 26 -2.61 -10.12 19.88
C ASP A 26 -2.99 -8.64 19.77
N ASN A 27 -2.06 -7.81 19.32
CA ASN A 27 -2.30 -6.38 19.11
C ASN A 27 -3.34 -6.14 18.01
N ILE A 28 -3.22 -6.87 16.90
CA ILE A 28 -4.15 -6.78 15.77
C ILE A 28 -5.55 -7.23 16.19
N SER A 29 -5.66 -8.37 16.91
CA SER A 29 -6.92 -8.88 17.43
C SER A 29 -7.62 -7.86 18.32
N ASN A 30 -6.88 -7.29 19.28
CA ASN A 30 -7.43 -6.28 20.19
C ASN A 30 -7.95 -5.04 19.45
N VAL A 31 -7.22 -4.56 18.46
CA VAL A 31 -7.63 -3.40 17.64
C VAL A 31 -8.93 -3.69 16.87
N PHE A 32 -9.07 -4.88 16.27
CA PHE A 32 -10.30 -5.25 15.55
C PHE A 32 -11.48 -5.49 16.47
N VAL A 33 -11.27 -6.11 17.63
CA VAL A 33 -12.33 -6.28 18.64
C VAL A 33 -12.80 -4.92 19.15
N ASP A 34 -11.87 -4.00 19.44
CA ASP A 34 -12.18 -2.64 19.86
C ASP A 34 -12.94 -1.87 18.77
N LEU A 35 -12.54 -2.01 17.51
CA LEU A 35 -13.25 -1.40 16.38
C LEU A 35 -14.73 -1.82 16.34
N VAL A 36 -15.01 -3.13 16.36
CA VAL A 36 -16.38 -3.66 16.28
C VAL A 36 -17.17 -3.36 17.54
N THR A 37 -16.52 -3.32 18.71
CA THR A 37 -17.20 -3.05 19.99
C THR A 37 -17.58 -1.56 20.13
N ASN A 38 -16.68 -0.66 19.80
CA ASN A 38 -16.87 0.77 20.02
C ASN A 38 -17.61 1.49 18.89
N TYR A 39 -17.56 0.94 17.68
CA TYR A 39 -18.19 1.57 16.50
C TYR A 39 -19.37 0.72 16.00
N LYS A 40 -20.58 1.05 16.44
CA LYS A 40 -21.82 0.35 16.07
C LYS A 40 -22.03 0.20 14.55
N ILE A 41 -21.43 1.07 13.73
CA ILE A 41 -21.51 1.00 12.27
C ILE A 41 -20.89 -0.29 11.70
N PHE A 42 -19.97 -0.91 12.43
CA PHE A 42 -19.34 -2.16 12.04
C PHE A 42 -19.95 -3.39 12.72
N ARG A 43 -20.90 -3.20 13.65
CA ARG A 43 -21.60 -4.28 14.33
C ARG A 43 -22.93 -4.54 13.64
N LEU A 44 -22.88 -5.29 12.54
CA LEU A 44 -24.03 -5.57 11.69
C LEU A 44 -24.67 -6.94 11.97
N THR A 45 -23.95 -7.83 12.65
CA THR A 45 -24.38 -9.19 12.98
C THR A 45 -24.13 -9.48 14.46
N ASP A 46 -24.61 -10.64 14.93
CA ASP A 46 -24.30 -11.12 16.28
C ASP A 46 -22.98 -11.91 16.35
N ILE A 47 -22.27 -12.02 15.22
CA ILE A 47 -21.01 -12.80 15.10
C ILE A 47 -19.84 -11.86 14.85
N TYR A 48 -19.04 -11.58 15.88
CA TYR A 48 -17.87 -10.68 15.80
C TYR A 48 -16.92 -10.96 14.62
N PHE A 49 -16.69 -12.23 14.31
CA PHE A 49 -15.81 -12.60 13.20
C PHE A 49 -16.32 -12.11 11.85
N ILE A 50 -17.63 -12.19 11.62
CA ILE A 50 -18.28 -11.69 10.39
C ILE A 50 -18.17 -10.16 10.34
N ASP A 51 -18.43 -9.49 11.45
CA ASP A 51 -18.35 -8.04 11.55
C ASP A 51 -16.93 -7.53 11.30
N ILE A 52 -15.91 -8.21 11.80
CA ILE A 52 -14.50 -7.90 11.50
C ILE A 52 -14.21 -8.03 10.00
N ILE A 53 -14.66 -9.10 9.33
CA ILE A 53 -14.48 -9.29 7.89
C ILE A 53 -15.14 -8.15 7.12
N ILE A 54 -16.37 -7.79 7.47
CA ILE A 54 -17.09 -6.68 6.84
C ILE A 54 -16.35 -5.38 7.04
N ALA A 55 -15.88 -5.09 8.25
CA ALA A 55 -15.10 -3.89 8.55
C ALA A 55 -13.81 -3.81 7.70
N ILE A 56 -13.08 -4.93 7.59
CA ILE A 56 -11.89 -5.01 6.74
C ILE A 56 -12.24 -4.68 5.28
N LEU A 57 -13.28 -5.30 4.72
CA LEU A 57 -13.68 -5.09 3.33
C LEU A 57 -14.12 -3.65 3.07
N VAL A 58 -14.95 -3.08 3.96
CA VAL A 58 -15.43 -1.70 3.85
C VAL A 58 -14.30 -0.68 3.95
N LEU A 59 -13.32 -0.90 4.82
CA LEU A 59 -12.19 0.02 4.99
C LEU A 59 -11.13 -0.16 3.90
N THR A 60 -10.92 -1.37 3.39
CA THR A 60 -9.89 -1.62 2.37
C THR A 60 -10.14 -0.84 1.08
N ILE A 61 -11.39 -0.73 0.61
CA ILE A 61 -11.70 -0.06 -0.65
C ILE A 61 -11.28 1.41 -0.64
N PRO A 62 -11.73 2.27 0.31
CA PRO A 62 -11.34 3.68 0.32
C PRO A 62 -9.84 3.87 0.59
N ILE A 63 -9.23 3.01 1.39
CA ILE A 63 -7.77 3.07 1.67
C ILE A 63 -6.99 2.78 0.39
N THR A 64 -7.36 1.74 -0.36
CA THR A 64 -6.72 1.40 -1.63
C THR A 64 -6.87 2.53 -2.66
N LEU A 65 -8.05 3.13 -2.77
CA LEU A 65 -8.26 4.27 -3.66
C LEU A 65 -7.40 5.48 -3.26
N LEU A 66 -7.35 5.81 -1.98
CA LEU A 66 -6.53 6.90 -1.46
C LEU A 66 -5.04 6.63 -1.71
N HIS A 67 -4.59 5.39 -1.51
CA HIS A 67 -3.22 4.95 -1.77
C HIS A 67 -2.83 5.23 -3.23
N GLU A 68 -3.63 4.78 -4.19
CA GLU A 68 -3.37 5.00 -5.61
C GLU A 68 -3.43 6.49 -6.00
N ILE A 69 -4.35 7.26 -5.42
CA ILE A 69 -4.42 8.70 -5.64
C ILE A 69 -3.13 9.40 -5.20
N ILE A 70 -2.57 9.02 -4.05
CA ILE A 70 -1.32 9.59 -3.55
C ILE A 70 -0.16 9.27 -4.50
N HIS A 71 -0.06 8.04 -5.05
CA HIS A 71 0.88 7.74 -6.11
C HIS A 71 0.71 8.67 -7.32
N GLY A 72 -0.54 8.85 -7.76
CA GLY A 72 -0.86 9.74 -8.88
C GLY A 72 -0.45 11.19 -8.65
N ILE A 73 -0.69 11.71 -7.45
CA ILE A 73 -0.25 13.06 -7.05
C ILE A 73 1.27 13.13 -7.07
N ALA A 74 1.97 12.15 -6.47
CA ALA A 74 3.42 12.11 -6.42
C ALA A 74 4.04 12.05 -7.82
N TYR A 75 3.51 11.25 -8.76
CA TYR A 75 3.92 11.26 -10.16
C TYR A 75 3.73 12.63 -10.80
N SER A 76 2.56 13.24 -10.60
CA SER A 76 2.24 14.55 -11.19
C SER A 76 3.20 15.64 -10.72
N LEU A 77 3.62 15.63 -9.46
CA LEU A 77 4.62 16.56 -8.92
C LEU A 77 5.98 16.43 -9.60
N PHE A 78 6.31 15.25 -10.13
CA PHE A 78 7.55 15.01 -10.88
C PHE A 78 7.36 15.04 -12.40
N GLY A 79 6.21 15.55 -12.89
CA GLY A 79 5.95 15.78 -14.30
C GLY A 79 5.42 14.56 -15.06
N GLY A 80 5.08 13.47 -14.38
CA GLY A 80 4.45 12.29 -14.97
C GLY A 80 2.93 12.48 -15.15
N LYS A 81 2.36 11.70 -16.07
CA LYS A 81 0.91 11.53 -16.23
C LYS A 81 0.55 10.09 -15.91
N VAL A 82 -0.51 9.88 -15.16
CA VAL A 82 -0.90 8.55 -14.72
C VAL A 82 -2.27 8.15 -15.24
N LYS A 83 -2.48 6.84 -15.34
CA LYS A 83 -3.79 6.22 -15.40
C LYS A 83 -3.98 5.32 -14.19
N PHE A 84 -5.20 5.29 -13.67
CA PHE A 84 -5.62 4.37 -12.63
C PHE A 84 -6.34 3.17 -13.23
N GLY A 85 -6.23 2.03 -12.62
CA GLY A 85 -6.92 0.83 -13.07
C GLY A 85 -6.98 -0.26 -12.00
N PHE A 86 -7.67 -1.35 -12.36
CA PHE A 86 -7.75 -2.54 -11.53
C PHE A 86 -7.27 -3.74 -12.34
N LYS A 87 -6.54 -4.63 -11.69
CA LYS A 87 -6.08 -5.89 -12.30
C LYS A 87 -6.40 -7.03 -11.33
N GLY A 88 -7.52 -7.71 -11.60
CA GLY A 88 -8.07 -8.69 -10.66
C GLY A 88 -8.55 -7.99 -9.37
N ILE A 89 -7.89 -8.29 -8.26
CA ILE A 89 -8.26 -7.82 -6.92
C ILE A 89 -7.47 -6.60 -6.43
N TYR A 90 -6.49 -6.10 -7.18
CA TYR A 90 -5.70 -4.94 -6.78
C TYR A 90 -5.86 -3.76 -7.74
N ALA A 91 -5.87 -2.55 -7.16
CA ALA A 91 -5.77 -1.31 -7.91
C ALA A 91 -4.30 -1.06 -8.27
N TYR A 92 -4.08 -0.23 -9.28
CA TYR A 92 -2.76 0.23 -9.65
C TYR A 92 -2.78 1.63 -10.23
N THR A 93 -1.70 2.34 -10.04
CA THR A 93 -1.37 3.60 -10.69
C THR A 93 -0.18 3.37 -11.62
N GLN A 94 -0.34 3.70 -12.89
CA GLN A 94 0.69 3.53 -13.92
C GLN A 94 1.02 4.86 -14.59
N GLU A 95 2.31 5.15 -14.69
CA GLU A 95 2.82 6.28 -15.46
C GLU A 95 2.67 6.01 -16.96
N ILE A 96 2.06 6.94 -17.71
CA ILE A 96 1.73 6.80 -19.15
C ILE A 96 2.41 7.82 -20.06
N SER A 97 3.07 8.85 -19.53
CA SER A 97 3.75 9.86 -20.35
C SER A 97 5.15 9.41 -20.81
N GLY A 98 5.66 8.32 -20.24
CA GLY A 98 6.99 7.80 -20.54
C GLY A 98 8.10 8.64 -19.90
N VAL A 99 7.79 9.40 -18.86
CA VAL A 99 8.78 10.18 -18.11
C VAL A 99 9.86 9.26 -17.52
N ILE A 100 11.09 9.72 -17.59
CA ILE A 100 12.25 9.04 -16.98
C ILE A 100 12.59 9.81 -15.71
N LEU A 101 12.50 9.12 -14.57
CA LEU A 101 12.70 9.72 -13.26
C LEU A 101 14.02 9.27 -12.65
N HIS A 102 14.71 10.20 -11.97
CA HIS A 102 15.84 9.82 -11.13
C HIS A 102 15.38 8.83 -10.04
N ARG A 103 16.22 7.84 -9.72
CA ARG A 103 15.93 6.79 -8.70
C ARG A 103 15.31 7.34 -7.43
N THR A 104 15.85 8.42 -6.87
CA THR A 104 15.35 9.01 -5.62
C THR A 104 13.90 9.50 -5.75
N LYS A 105 13.56 10.14 -6.88
CA LYS A 105 12.18 10.59 -7.14
C LYS A 105 11.22 9.41 -7.24
N PHE A 106 11.65 8.33 -7.91
CA PHE A 106 10.81 7.14 -8.03
C PHE A 106 10.63 6.43 -6.68
N VAL A 107 11.66 6.35 -5.84
CA VAL A 107 11.54 5.84 -4.45
C VAL A 107 10.59 6.69 -3.62
N LEU A 108 10.64 8.03 -3.76
CA LEU A 108 9.69 8.92 -3.07
C LEU A 108 8.24 8.68 -3.53
N ILE A 109 8.02 8.43 -4.82
CA ILE A 109 6.69 8.07 -5.35
C ILE A 109 6.22 6.77 -4.72
N LEU A 110 7.04 5.71 -4.75
CA LEU A 110 6.68 4.40 -4.17
C LEU A 110 6.35 4.48 -2.68
N LEU A 111 7.10 5.26 -1.91
CA LEU A 111 6.91 5.36 -0.47
C LEU A 111 5.90 6.42 -0.04
N SER A 112 5.39 7.25 -0.97
CA SER A 112 4.49 8.34 -0.62
C SER A 112 3.20 7.87 0.05
N PRO A 113 2.45 6.83 -0.41
CA PRO A 113 1.22 6.43 0.27
C PRO A 113 1.47 5.89 1.67
N VAL A 114 2.48 5.01 1.83
CA VAL A 114 2.78 4.46 3.15
C VAL A 114 3.20 5.55 4.13
N THR A 115 3.93 6.56 3.67
CA THR A 115 4.38 7.66 4.51
C THR A 115 3.22 8.59 4.90
N PHE A 116 2.47 9.12 3.92
CA PHE A 116 1.42 10.10 4.18
C PHE A 116 0.24 9.52 4.94
N ILE A 117 -0.25 8.33 4.54
CA ILE A 117 -1.37 7.70 5.24
C ILE A 117 -0.94 7.29 6.65
N SER A 118 0.26 6.72 6.83
CA SER A 118 0.72 6.32 8.16
C SER A 118 0.90 7.52 9.09
N LEU A 119 1.49 8.62 8.62
CA LEU A 119 1.63 9.83 9.41
C LEU A 119 0.27 10.43 9.80
N ALA A 120 -0.68 10.47 8.86
CA ALA A 120 -2.03 10.94 9.15
C ALA A 120 -2.72 10.06 10.20
N MET A 121 -2.56 8.74 10.12
CA MET A 121 -3.20 7.80 11.06
C MET A 121 -2.54 7.82 12.45
N LEU A 122 -1.26 8.13 12.55
CA LEU A 122 -0.60 8.33 13.86
C LEU A 122 -1.17 9.52 14.65
N LEU A 123 -1.81 10.48 13.96
CA LEU A 123 -2.52 11.59 14.61
C LEU A 123 -3.92 11.19 15.07
N ILE A 124 -4.46 10.10 14.55
CA ILE A 124 -5.78 9.57 14.88
C ILE A 124 -5.61 8.41 15.85
N GLN A 125 -5.58 8.71 17.14
CA GLN A 125 -5.30 7.74 18.21
C GLN A 125 -6.57 6.95 18.59
N ASN A 126 -7.13 6.20 17.63
CA ASN A 126 -8.28 5.32 17.85
C ASN A 126 -8.18 4.05 17.00
N SER A 127 -9.08 3.09 17.22
CA SER A 127 -9.09 1.78 16.53
C SER A 127 -9.24 1.92 15.02
N ILE A 128 -10.01 2.89 14.52
CA ILE A 128 -10.17 3.15 13.08
C ILE A 128 -8.83 3.55 12.48
N GLY A 129 -8.12 4.51 13.09
CA GLY A 129 -6.79 4.94 12.66
C GLY A 129 -5.79 3.79 12.64
N SER A 130 -5.82 2.94 13.69
CA SER A 130 -4.95 1.77 13.79
C SER A 130 -5.23 0.74 12.69
N VAL A 131 -6.50 0.47 12.38
CA VAL A 131 -6.88 -0.46 11.29
C VAL A 131 -6.49 0.11 9.93
N ILE A 132 -6.73 1.40 9.68
CA ILE A 132 -6.33 2.05 8.43
C ILE A 132 -4.81 2.00 8.26
N PHE A 133 -4.05 2.32 9.30
CA PHE A 133 -2.59 2.20 9.30
C PHE A 133 -2.14 0.78 8.94
N LEU A 134 -2.70 -0.23 9.58
CA LEU A 134 -2.39 -1.63 9.33
C LEU A 134 -2.69 -2.03 7.88
N LEU A 135 -3.89 -1.75 7.39
CA LEU A 135 -4.31 -2.10 6.03
C LEU A 135 -3.44 -1.40 4.97
N ASN A 136 -3.11 -0.12 5.18
CA ASN A 136 -2.21 0.61 4.30
C ASN A 136 -0.79 0.02 4.31
N LEU A 137 -0.26 -0.31 5.48
CA LEU A 137 1.08 -0.93 5.60
C LEU A 137 1.15 -2.27 4.87
N LEU A 138 0.14 -3.12 5.06
CA LEU A 138 0.06 -4.42 4.37
C LEU A 138 -0.10 -4.25 2.85
N GLY A 139 -0.91 -3.29 2.40
CA GLY A 139 -1.08 -2.97 0.99
C GLY A 139 0.20 -2.42 0.34
N SER A 140 1.02 -1.68 1.10
CA SER A 140 2.27 -1.08 0.63
C SER A 140 3.47 -2.04 0.56
N THR A 141 3.30 -3.33 0.89
CA THR A 141 4.43 -4.28 0.90
C THR A 141 5.13 -4.39 -0.45
N GLY A 142 4.38 -4.29 -1.55
CA GLY A 142 4.93 -4.28 -2.91
C GLY A 142 5.83 -3.07 -3.17
N ASP A 143 5.36 -1.88 -2.80
CA ASP A 143 6.09 -0.63 -2.98
C ASP A 143 7.36 -0.60 -2.14
N ILE A 144 7.28 -1.10 -0.91
CA ILE A 144 8.43 -1.21 -0.01
C ILE A 144 9.49 -2.13 -0.62
N ILE A 145 9.10 -3.30 -1.16
CA ILE A 145 10.03 -4.23 -1.82
C ILE A 145 10.67 -3.57 -3.05
N MET A 146 9.89 -2.89 -3.88
CA MET A 146 10.39 -2.16 -5.05
C MET A 146 11.34 -1.05 -4.64
N ALA A 147 11.01 -0.28 -3.61
CA ALA A 147 11.87 0.77 -3.08
C ALA A 147 13.18 0.19 -2.52
N MET A 148 13.13 -0.90 -1.76
CA MET A 148 14.33 -1.58 -1.24
C MET A 148 15.23 -2.09 -2.37
N TYR A 149 14.64 -2.61 -3.44
CA TYR A 149 15.42 -3.03 -4.62
C TYR A 149 16.13 -1.84 -5.27
N LEU A 150 15.43 -0.72 -5.43
CA LEU A 150 15.99 0.50 -6.00
C LEU A 150 17.09 1.12 -5.15
N VAL A 151 16.96 1.12 -3.83
CA VAL A 151 17.99 1.65 -2.93
C VAL A 151 19.32 0.90 -3.09
N LYS A 152 19.28 -0.38 -3.47
CA LYS A 152 20.48 -1.19 -3.75
C LYS A 152 21.08 -0.94 -5.14
N SER A 153 20.37 -0.27 -6.05
CA SER A 153 20.87 0.06 -7.38
C SER A 153 21.81 1.28 -7.33
N ASN A 154 22.47 1.59 -8.47
CA ASN A 154 23.36 2.74 -8.56
C ASN A 154 22.62 4.05 -8.23
N SER A 155 23.25 4.93 -7.42
CA SER A 155 22.66 6.21 -6.98
C SER A 155 22.25 7.12 -8.13
N ASN A 156 22.95 7.06 -9.25
CA ASN A 156 22.72 7.91 -10.42
C ASN A 156 21.81 7.25 -11.47
N SER A 157 21.13 6.15 -11.14
CA SER A 157 20.22 5.47 -12.05
C SER A 157 18.97 6.28 -12.31
N TYR A 158 18.45 6.13 -13.52
CA TYR A 158 17.16 6.64 -13.94
C TYR A 158 16.18 5.49 -14.11
N ILE A 159 14.93 5.74 -13.83
CA ILE A 159 13.87 4.73 -13.80
C ILE A 159 12.80 5.10 -14.80
N LYS A 160 12.36 4.11 -15.58
CA LYS A 160 11.18 4.19 -16.42
C LYS A 160 10.14 3.20 -15.93
N ASP A 161 8.97 3.71 -15.54
CA ASP A 161 7.85 2.88 -15.12
C ASP A 161 7.30 2.02 -16.27
N ARG A 162 6.82 0.82 -15.96
CA ARG A 162 6.30 -0.16 -16.91
C ARG A 162 5.14 -0.94 -16.31
N GLU A 163 4.28 -1.47 -17.17
CA GLU A 163 3.18 -2.35 -16.72
C GLU A 163 3.62 -3.59 -15.94
N TYR A 164 4.84 -4.04 -16.16
CA TYR A 164 5.41 -5.21 -15.49
C TYR A 164 6.29 -4.88 -14.27
N GLY A 165 6.45 -3.62 -13.94
CA GLY A 165 7.35 -3.10 -12.91
C GLY A 165 8.12 -1.89 -13.42
N PHE A 166 9.47 -1.93 -13.50
CA PHE A 166 10.24 -0.79 -13.98
C PHE A 166 11.57 -1.21 -14.63
N ASP A 167 12.07 -0.35 -15.50
CA ASP A 167 13.40 -0.46 -16.08
C ASP A 167 14.37 0.51 -15.39
N ILE A 168 15.58 0.04 -15.05
CA ILE A 168 16.72 0.85 -14.62
C ILE A 168 17.57 1.15 -15.83
N ILE A 169 17.79 2.45 -16.09
CA ILE A 169 18.53 3.03 -17.22
C ILE A 169 19.82 3.65 -16.71
#